data_008d98af9a5cfb0fe9523c68d3182a22
#
_entry.id   008d98af9a5cfb0fe9523c68d3182a22
#
_cell.length_a   1.000
_cell.length_b   1.000
_cell.length_c   1.000
_cell.angle_alpha   90.00
_cell.angle_beta   90.00
_cell.angle_gamma   90.00
#
_symmetry.space_group_name_H-M   'P 1'
#
loop_
_entity.id
_entity.type
_entity.pdbx_description
1 polymer ?
#
loop_
_entity_poly.entity_id
_entity_poly.type
_entity_poly.pdbx_seq_one_letter_code
_entity_poly.pdbx_strand_id
1 'polypeptide(L)'
;MKLIGVDVGGTFTDVMYGDTETQDVAIHKVPTTPDDPSRGVIQGMVEICERFDVSRSEVDHVLHGTTIATNAVLEYKGAKTGMVTTEGYRDILHIGRHQRPQHYSIMQDVPWQDRPLVQRRHRKVVAERLSPPDGAVLVPLDEEAVRGAARELKAAGVEAVAVCFLFAYINPAHEDRAAAIIRQEYPDCFVTTSSAVSPQFREFERFTTAAMNAFIGPKVRTYVRDLEAAIADNGFRADLHVMGSNGGVATSAMVSDRPVLTLLSGPAAGVLGGAMAGEKSDRKRLITYDVGGTSADIGLIVDGQFAEATARDTWIGGYPVMAPMIDIHTIGAGGGSIAHLDAGQAFRVGPQS
;
A
#
# COMPACT_ATOMS: atom_id res chain seq x y z
N MET A 1 19.77 17.60 13.93
CA MET A 1 19.25 16.81 12.81
C MET A 1 18.06 17.55 12.22
N LYS A 2 18.13 17.88 10.93
CA LYS A 2 17.11 18.64 10.21
C LYS A 2 16.23 17.70 9.38
N LEU A 3 14.93 17.76 9.58
CA LEU A 3 13.95 16.85 8.98
C LEU A 3 12.90 17.64 8.22
N ILE A 4 12.46 17.12 7.09
CA ILE A 4 11.26 17.60 6.41
C ILE A 4 10.23 16.45 6.34
N GLY A 5 9.08 16.68 6.93
CA GLY A 5 7.90 15.81 6.78
C GLY A 5 7.00 16.34 5.67
N VAL A 6 6.51 15.47 4.79
CA VAL A 6 5.59 15.85 3.72
C VAL A 6 4.41 14.89 3.71
N ASP A 7 3.21 15.42 3.76
CA ASP A 7 1.98 14.66 3.56
C ASP A 7 1.23 15.17 2.32
N VAL A 8 1.01 14.26 1.37
CA VAL A 8 0.33 14.56 0.11
C VAL A 8 -1.14 14.16 0.21
N GLY A 9 -1.98 15.16 0.48
CA GLY A 9 -3.43 15.00 0.42
C GLY A 9 -3.99 15.23 -0.99
N GLY A 10 -5.30 15.02 -1.14
CA GLY A 10 -5.98 15.20 -2.44
C GLY A 10 -6.04 16.65 -2.93
N THR A 11 -6.01 17.64 -2.02
CA THR A 11 -6.15 19.06 -2.34
C THR A 11 -4.91 19.86 -2.01
N PHE A 12 -4.27 19.57 -0.90
CA PHE A 12 -3.08 20.25 -0.42
C PHE A 12 -1.99 19.25 -0.07
N THR A 13 -0.74 19.70 -0.21
CA THR A 13 0.45 19.05 0.28
C THR A 13 0.93 19.84 1.50
N ASP A 14 0.94 19.19 2.64
CA ASP A 14 1.42 19.76 3.90
C ASP A 14 2.90 19.43 4.08
N VAL A 15 3.68 20.45 4.44
CA VAL A 15 5.14 20.34 4.64
C VAL A 15 5.49 20.85 6.02
N MET A 16 6.23 20.07 6.77
CA MET A 16 6.73 20.41 8.09
C MET A 16 8.27 20.31 8.10
N TYR A 17 8.93 21.35 8.54
CA TYR A 17 10.35 21.34 8.87
C TYR A 17 10.51 21.19 10.38
N GLY A 18 11.48 20.42 10.81
CA GLY A 18 11.87 20.27 12.22
C GLY A 18 13.37 20.17 12.39
N ASP A 19 13.91 20.85 13.39
CA ASP A 19 15.30 20.70 13.84
C ASP A 19 15.32 20.13 15.26
N THR A 20 15.93 18.96 15.43
CA THR A 20 15.99 18.28 16.72
C THR A 20 16.98 18.93 17.71
N GLU A 21 17.87 19.80 17.23
CA GLU A 21 18.87 20.49 18.06
C GLU A 21 18.31 21.79 18.63
N THR A 22 17.70 22.62 17.77
CA THR A 22 17.11 23.88 18.16
C THR A 22 15.67 23.75 18.66
N GLN A 23 15.01 22.62 18.39
CA GLN A 23 13.59 22.36 18.63
C GLN A 23 12.67 23.27 17.80
N ASP A 24 13.20 23.88 16.75
CA ASP A 24 12.40 24.68 15.84
C ASP A 24 11.49 23.79 14.99
N VAL A 25 10.26 24.25 14.81
CA VAL A 25 9.25 23.61 13.95
C VAL A 25 8.61 24.67 13.08
N ALA A 26 8.52 24.38 11.79
CA ALA A 26 7.84 25.24 10.82
C ALA A 26 6.84 24.40 9.99
N ILE A 27 5.74 25.02 9.62
CA ILE A 27 4.68 24.41 8.82
C ILE A 27 4.45 25.25 7.57
N HIS A 28 4.32 24.59 6.45
CA HIS A 28 3.99 25.18 5.16
C HIS A 28 2.97 24.31 4.42
N LYS A 29 2.15 24.93 3.57
CA LYS A 29 1.13 24.24 2.80
C LYS A 29 1.10 24.78 1.38
N VAL A 30 1.13 23.87 0.41
CA VAL A 30 1.03 24.18 -1.01
C VAL A 30 -0.13 23.40 -1.65
N PRO A 31 -0.73 23.87 -2.76
CA PRO A 31 -1.71 23.08 -3.50
C PRO A 31 -1.06 21.78 -4.03
N THR A 32 -1.79 20.65 -3.91
CA THR A 32 -1.37 19.40 -4.54
C THR A 32 -1.46 19.53 -6.05
N THR A 33 -0.50 18.93 -6.76
CA THR A 33 -0.47 18.80 -8.22
C THR A 33 -0.93 17.39 -8.61
N PRO A 34 -2.24 17.17 -8.91
CA PRO A 34 -2.79 15.81 -9.08
C PRO A 34 -2.22 15.03 -10.26
N ASP A 35 -1.73 15.74 -11.30
CA ASP A 35 -1.08 15.18 -12.48
C ASP A 35 0.34 14.65 -12.16
N ASP A 36 1.04 15.30 -11.23
CA ASP A 36 2.36 14.91 -10.75
C ASP A 36 2.55 15.38 -9.29
N PRO A 37 2.24 14.56 -8.30
CA PRO A 37 2.35 14.95 -6.89
C PRO A 37 3.76 15.30 -6.45
N SER A 38 4.82 14.83 -7.14
CA SER A 38 6.20 15.15 -6.80
C SER A 38 6.51 16.63 -6.94
N ARG A 39 5.86 17.33 -7.88
CA ARG A 39 6.02 18.79 -8.04
C ARG A 39 5.57 19.58 -6.83
N GLY A 40 4.40 19.24 -6.26
CA GLY A 40 3.91 19.87 -5.04
C GLY A 40 4.81 19.58 -3.84
N VAL A 41 5.33 18.36 -3.73
CA VAL A 41 6.31 17.98 -2.69
C VAL A 41 7.54 18.86 -2.78
N ILE A 42 8.20 18.91 -3.95
CA ILE A 42 9.43 19.69 -4.14
C ILE A 42 9.17 21.17 -3.95
N GLN A 43 8.09 21.72 -4.49
CA GLN A 43 7.71 23.12 -4.30
C GLN A 43 7.61 23.45 -2.79
N GLY A 44 6.86 22.66 -2.03
CA GLY A 44 6.70 22.90 -0.60
C GLY A 44 8.00 22.77 0.19
N MET A 45 8.85 21.80 -0.15
CA MET A 45 10.18 21.64 0.45
C MET A 45 11.11 22.84 0.17
N VAL A 46 11.09 23.33 -1.06
CA VAL A 46 11.88 24.51 -1.47
C VAL A 46 11.39 25.74 -0.73
N GLU A 47 10.09 26.02 -0.78
CA GLU A 47 9.48 27.20 -0.17
C GLU A 47 9.66 27.24 1.37
N ILE A 48 9.58 26.08 2.06
CA ILE A 48 9.82 26.06 3.52
C ILE A 48 11.28 26.35 3.85
N CYS A 49 12.23 25.81 3.07
CA CYS A 49 13.64 26.09 3.25
C CYS A 49 13.98 27.59 3.02
N GLU A 50 13.43 28.19 1.96
CA GLU A 50 13.62 29.62 1.67
C GLU A 50 13.00 30.51 2.74
N ARG A 51 11.82 30.19 3.22
CA ARG A 51 11.10 30.96 4.24
C ARG A 51 11.80 30.98 5.60
N PHE A 52 12.50 29.91 5.95
CA PHE A 52 13.14 29.74 7.27
C PHE A 52 14.66 29.79 7.18
N ASP A 53 15.22 30.21 6.04
CA ASP A 53 16.66 30.35 5.80
C ASP A 53 17.44 29.04 6.10
N VAL A 54 16.87 27.91 5.68
CA VAL A 54 17.47 26.59 5.82
C VAL A 54 18.17 26.18 4.53
N SER A 55 19.44 25.83 4.61
CA SER A 55 20.16 25.26 3.47
C SER A 55 19.57 23.89 3.09
N ARG A 56 19.17 23.72 1.83
CA ARG A 56 18.62 22.45 1.30
C ARG A 56 19.59 21.28 1.50
N SER A 57 20.89 21.54 1.40
CA SER A 57 21.93 20.52 1.60
C SER A 57 22.17 20.11 3.06
N GLU A 58 21.57 20.82 4.02
CA GLU A 58 21.63 20.52 5.46
C GLU A 58 20.42 19.71 5.96
N VAL A 59 19.45 19.44 5.08
CA VAL A 59 18.33 18.55 5.43
C VAL A 59 18.86 17.11 5.40
N ASP A 60 18.71 16.42 6.53
CA ASP A 60 19.22 15.06 6.72
C ASP A 60 18.26 14.02 6.17
N HIS A 61 16.94 14.18 6.44
CA HIS A 61 15.93 13.21 6.02
C HIS A 61 14.66 13.89 5.53
N VAL A 62 14.04 13.27 4.53
CA VAL A 62 12.67 13.56 4.08
C VAL A 62 11.76 12.39 4.46
N LEU A 63 10.73 12.67 5.26
CA LEU A 63 9.70 11.72 5.68
C LEU A 63 8.44 11.98 4.86
N HIS A 64 8.01 11.00 4.07
CA HIS A 64 6.95 11.18 3.10
C HIS A 64 5.74 10.27 3.36
N GLY A 65 4.59 10.87 3.64
CA GLY A 65 3.27 10.23 3.61
C GLY A 65 2.67 10.30 2.20
N THR A 66 2.06 9.22 1.71
CA THR A 66 1.50 9.19 0.36
C THR A 66 0.21 8.39 0.29
N THR A 67 -0.74 8.87 -0.51
CA THR A 67 -2.00 8.17 -0.79
C THR A 67 -1.99 7.41 -2.12
N ILE A 68 -0.87 7.43 -2.86
CA ILE A 68 -0.77 6.88 -4.23
C ILE A 68 -1.14 5.39 -4.27
N ALA A 69 -0.62 4.59 -3.33
CA ALA A 69 -0.91 3.16 -3.24
C ALA A 69 -2.40 2.91 -2.96
N THR A 70 -2.96 3.59 -1.98
CA THR A 70 -4.37 3.47 -1.57
C THR A 70 -5.30 3.91 -2.70
N ASN A 71 -5.05 5.06 -3.32
CA ASN A 71 -5.85 5.56 -4.43
C ASN A 71 -5.79 4.63 -5.64
N ALA A 72 -4.62 4.04 -5.95
CA ALA A 72 -4.52 3.07 -7.05
C ALA A 72 -5.43 1.85 -6.83
N VAL A 73 -5.57 1.37 -5.59
CA VAL A 73 -6.50 0.27 -5.25
C VAL A 73 -7.95 0.73 -5.32
N LEU A 74 -8.31 1.85 -4.66
CA LEU A 74 -9.69 2.33 -4.57
C LEU A 74 -10.27 2.71 -5.93
N GLU A 75 -9.46 3.36 -6.78
CA GLU A 75 -9.84 3.74 -8.15
C GLU A 75 -9.67 2.60 -9.16
N TYR A 76 -9.12 1.47 -8.75
CA TYR A 76 -8.79 0.34 -9.62
C TYR A 76 -7.87 0.74 -10.79
N LYS A 77 -6.89 1.60 -10.52
CA LYS A 77 -5.93 2.16 -11.49
C LYS A 77 -4.51 1.63 -11.23
N GLY A 78 -4.35 0.32 -11.21
CA GLY A 78 -3.05 -0.35 -11.10
C GLY A 78 -2.57 -0.96 -12.40
N ALA A 79 -1.44 -1.65 -12.33
CA ALA A 79 -0.82 -2.33 -13.46
C ALA A 79 -1.63 -3.53 -13.93
N LYS A 80 -1.50 -3.89 -15.18
CA LYS A 80 -2.02 -5.17 -15.71
C LYS A 80 -1.23 -6.31 -15.10
N THR A 81 -1.87 -7.04 -14.19
CA THR A 81 -1.21 -8.01 -13.32
C THR A 81 -1.43 -9.45 -13.76
N GLY A 82 -0.37 -10.26 -13.70
CA GLY A 82 -0.38 -11.71 -13.83
C GLY A 82 -0.09 -12.41 -12.51
N MET A 83 -0.39 -13.70 -12.45
CA MET A 83 -0.05 -14.57 -11.33
C MET A 83 0.49 -15.90 -11.86
N VAL A 84 1.54 -16.41 -11.20
CA VAL A 84 1.99 -17.79 -11.36
C VAL A 84 1.75 -18.50 -10.04
N THR A 85 1.03 -19.63 -10.08
CA THR A 85 0.59 -20.36 -8.89
C THR A 85 0.69 -21.87 -9.05
N THR A 86 0.58 -22.60 -7.95
CA THR A 86 0.58 -24.07 -7.90
C THR A 86 -0.56 -24.64 -8.75
N GLU A 87 -0.30 -25.69 -9.52
CA GLU A 87 -1.30 -26.41 -10.29
C GLU A 87 -2.46 -26.88 -9.41
N GLY A 88 -3.70 -26.71 -9.91
CA GLY A 88 -4.94 -26.94 -9.18
C GLY A 88 -5.45 -25.75 -8.34
N TYR A 89 -4.66 -24.69 -8.17
CA TYR A 89 -4.97 -23.55 -7.28
C TYR A 89 -5.16 -22.20 -8.00
N ARG A 90 -5.36 -22.23 -9.32
CA ARG A 90 -5.58 -21.03 -10.14
C ARG A 90 -6.70 -20.11 -9.65
N ASP A 91 -7.74 -20.69 -9.11
CA ASP A 91 -8.99 -19.98 -8.81
C ASP A 91 -9.14 -19.57 -7.33
N ILE A 92 -8.09 -19.72 -6.49
CA ILE A 92 -8.10 -19.26 -5.09
C ILE A 92 -8.54 -17.81 -4.96
N LEU A 93 -7.99 -16.89 -5.78
CA LEU A 93 -8.37 -15.47 -5.75
C LEU A 93 -9.84 -15.22 -6.15
N HIS A 94 -10.46 -16.13 -6.91
CA HIS A 94 -11.85 -16.00 -7.28
C HIS A 94 -12.79 -16.62 -6.24
N ILE A 95 -12.43 -17.80 -5.75
CA ILE A 95 -13.20 -18.55 -4.76
C ILE A 95 -13.22 -17.82 -3.41
N GLY A 96 -12.10 -17.24 -3.02
CA GLY A 96 -11.95 -16.59 -1.72
C GLY A 96 -12.17 -17.55 -0.57
N ARG A 97 -12.93 -17.10 0.43
CA ARG A 97 -13.32 -17.90 1.60
C ARG A 97 -14.77 -18.40 1.53
N HIS A 98 -15.44 -18.27 0.40
CA HIS A 98 -16.89 -18.50 0.28
C HIS A 98 -17.73 -17.70 1.30
N GLN A 99 -17.18 -16.61 1.82
CA GLN A 99 -17.90 -15.74 2.75
C GLN A 99 -18.89 -14.87 1.98
N ARG A 100 -20.09 -14.76 2.50
CA ARG A 100 -21.08 -13.82 2.01
C ARG A 100 -20.89 -12.49 2.72
N PRO A 101 -20.67 -11.37 1.99
CA PRO A 101 -20.59 -10.05 2.60
C PRO A 101 -21.89 -9.68 3.35
N GLN A 102 -23.02 -10.18 2.86
CA GLN A 102 -24.34 -9.96 3.46
C GLN A 102 -25.06 -11.30 3.64
N HIS A 103 -25.33 -11.69 4.87
CA HIS A 103 -25.86 -13.01 5.20
C HIS A 103 -27.24 -13.31 4.60
N TYR A 104 -28.08 -12.29 4.41
CA TYR A 104 -29.46 -12.44 3.98
C TYR A 104 -29.72 -11.97 2.54
N SER A 105 -28.69 -11.58 1.79
CA SER A 105 -28.82 -11.18 0.39
C SER A 105 -28.40 -12.32 -0.54
N ILE A 106 -29.19 -12.59 -1.57
CA ILE A 106 -28.82 -13.44 -2.70
C ILE A 106 -28.14 -12.65 -3.82
N MET A 107 -28.30 -11.33 -3.83
CA MET A 107 -27.65 -10.39 -4.74
C MET A 107 -26.46 -9.78 -4.01
N GLN A 108 -25.28 -10.27 -4.32
CA GLN A 108 -24.06 -9.81 -3.68
C GLN A 108 -23.00 -9.50 -4.71
N ASP A 109 -22.47 -8.29 -4.63
CA ASP A 109 -21.24 -7.92 -5.33
C ASP A 109 -20.07 -8.40 -4.49
N VAL A 110 -19.18 -9.16 -5.09
CA VAL A 110 -17.97 -9.69 -4.47
C VAL A 110 -16.79 -9.02 -5.16
N PRO A 111 -16.16 -7.98 -4.55
CA PRO A 111 -15.21 -7.11 -5.22
C PRO A 111 -14.07 -7.86 -5.91
N TRP A 112 -13.54 -8.92 -5.29
CA TRP A 112 -12.45 -9.72 -5.88
C TRP A 112 -12.90 -10.59 -7.08
N GLN A 113 -14.22 -10.74 -7.32
CA GLN A 113 -14.77 -11.40 -8.49
C GLN A 113 -15.11 -10.41 -9.60
N ASP A 114 -15.72 -9.29 -9.25
CA ASP A 114 -16.16 -8.26 -10.21
C ASP A 114 -14.96 -7.45 -10.76
N ARG A 115 -14.04 -7.09 -9.87
CA ARG A 115 -12.81 -6.34 -10.19
C ARG A 115 -11.56 -7.10 -9.74
N PRO A 116 -11.25 -8.27 -10.35
CA PRO A 116 -10.15 -9.09 -9.89
C PRO A 116 -8.81 -8.41 -10.13
N LEU A 117 -7.97 -8.23 -9.09
CA LEU A 117 -6.61 -7.70 -9.20
C LEU A 117 -5.78 -8.43 -10.27
N VAL A 118 -6.05 -9.72 -10.44
CA VAL A 118 -5.47 -10.54 -11.53
C VAL A 118 -6.61 -11.20 -12.28
N GLN A 119 -6.80 -10.87 -13.55
CA GLN A 119 -7.81 -11.51 -14.39
C GLN A 119 -7.51 -12.99 -14.57
N ARG A 120 -8.53 -13.86 -14.58
CA ARG A 120 -8.38 -15.32 -14.64
C ARG A 120 -7.47 -15.80 -15.78
N ARG A 121 -7.54 -15.19 -16.96
CA ARG A 121 -6.70 -15.50 -18.13
C ARG A 121 -5.19 -15.26 -17.90
N HIS A 122 -4.84 -14.40 -16.94
CA HIS A 122 -3.47 -14.08 -16.55
C HIS A 122 -3.01 -14.83 -15.30
N ARG A 123 -3.79 -15.80 -14.80
CA ARG A 123 -3.38 -16.71 -13.73
C ARG A 123 -2.87 -17.99 -14.37
N LYS A 124 -1.56 -18.18 -14.33
CA LYS A 124 -0.87 -19.33 -14.88
C LYS A 124 -0.56 -20.33 -13.76
N VAL A 125 -0.61 -21.60 -14.08
CA VAL A 125 -0.30 -22.69 -13.12
C VAL A 125 0.94 -23.42 -13.54
N VAL A 126 1.70 -23.85 -12.57
CA VAL A 126 2.91 -24.69 -12.77
C VAL A 126 2.89 -25.85 -11.80
N ALA A 127 3.42 -27.00 -12.24
CA ALA A 127 3.59 -28.14 -11.38
C ALA A 127 4.69 -27.83 -10.34
N GLU A 128 4.33 -27.87 -9.09
CA GLU A 128 5.19 -27.75 -7.92
C GLU A 128 4.38 -28.15 -6.67
N ARG A 129 5.05 -28.65 -5.61
CA ARG A 129 4.40 -28.86 -4.33
C ARG A 129 5.41 -28.95 -3.19
N LEU A 130 5.13 -28.19 -2.14
CA LEU A 130 5.78 -28.32 -0.84
C LEU A 130 4.85 -29.01 0.16
N SER A 131 5.42 -29.64 1.19
CA SER A 131 4.69 -30.31 2.27
C SER A 131 4.82 -29.54 3.57
N PRO A 132 3.71 -29.30 4.31
CA PRO A 132 3.81 -28.90 5.70
C PRO A 132 4.14 -30.11 6.60
N PRO A 133 4.72 -29.92 7.79
CA PRO A 133 5.10 -28.65 8.41
C PRO A 133 6.53 -28.20 8.05
N ASP A 134 7.32 -29.02 7.42
CA ASP A 134 8.77 -28.83 7.22
C ASP A 134 9.15 -28.15 5.89
N GLY A 135 8.20 -27.99 4.97
CA GLY A 135 8.47 -27.42 3.65
C GLY A 135 9.24 -28.34 2.72
N ALA A 136 9.20 -29.66 2.95
CA ALA A 136 9.86 -30.63 2.08
C ALA A 136 9.26 -30.61 0.66
N VAL A 137 10.10 -30.85 -0.34
CA VAL A 137 9.68 -30.86 -1.75
C VAL A 137 8.99 -32.19 -2.06
N LEU A 138 7.68 -32.14 -2.34
CA LEU A 138 6.89 -33.29 -2.83
C LEU A 138 6.92 -33.37 -4.36
N VAL A 139 6.78 -32.22 -5.01
CA VAL A 139 6.87 -32.10 -6.48
C VAL A 139 7.86 -30.98 -6.77
N PRO A 140 8.96 -31.26 -7.47
CA PRO A 140 9.90 -30.23 -7.89
C PRO A 140 9.23 -29.17 -8.76
N LEU A 141 9.76 -27.93 -8.72
CA LEU A 141 9.28 -26.86 -9.58
C LEU A 141 9.55 -27.18 -11.05
N ASP A 142 8.51 -27.13 -11.87
CA ASP A 142 8.64 -27.20 -13.34
C ASP A 142 9.10 -25.84 -13.87
N GLU A 143 10.42 -25.68 -14.00
CA GLU A 143 11.04 -24.44 -14.46
C GLU A 143 10.68 -24.10 -15.91
N GLU A 144 10.47 -25.08 -16.79
CA GLU A 144 10.08 -24.82 -18.18
C GLU A 144 8.63 -24.32 -18.26
N ALA A 145 7.72 -24.85 -17.43
CA ALA A 145 6.40 -24.31 -17.31
C ALA A 145 6.41 -22.85 -16.79
N VAL A 146 7.32 -22.50 -15.85
CA VAL A 146 7.52 -21.12 -15.41
C VAL A 146 7.99 -20.21 -16.56
N ARG A 147 8.97 -20.66 -17.38
CA ARG A 147 9.42 -19.91 -18.56
C ARG A 147 8.30 -19.71 -19.57
N GLY A 148 7.53 -20.77 -19.84
CA GLY A 148 6.34 -20.69 -20.70
C GLY A 148 5.33 -19.69 -20.20
N ALA A 149 4.99 -19.74 -18.90
CA ALA A 149 4.07 -18.79 -18.26
C ALA A 149 4.59 -17.35 -18.37
N ALA A 150 5.88 -17.10 -18.14
CA ALA A 150 6.49 -15.79 -18.27
C ALA A 150 6.35 -15.22 -19.69
N ARG A 151 6.64 -16.04 -20.72
CA ARG A 151 6.51 -15.64 -22.13
C ARG A 151 5.05 -15.33 -22.51
N GLU A 152 4.10 -16.14 -22.04
CA GLU A 152 2.67 -15.90 -22.29
C GLU A 152 2.18 -14.60 -21.62
N LEU A 153 2.60 -14.34 -20.36
CA LEU A 153 2.26 -13.11 -19.65
C LEU A 153 2.88 -11.88 -20.32
N LYS A 154 4.13 -11.98 -20.77
CA LYS A 154 4.81 -10.95 -21.57
C LYS A 154 4.06 -10.65 -22.87
N ALA A 155 3.70 -11.68 -23.63
CA ALA A 155 2.94 -11.55 -24.87
C ALA A 155 1.55 -10.95 -24.65
N ALA A 156 0.96 -11.18 -23.47
CA ALA A 156 -0.30 -10.58 -23.06
C ALA A 156 -0.16 -9.12 -22.58
N GLY A 157 1.05 -8.55 -22.53
CA GLY A 157 1.32 -7.19 -22.06
C GLY A 157 1.04 -7.01 -20.58
N VAL A 158 1.31 -8.04 -19.76
CA VAL A 158 1.25 -7.96 -18.29
C VAL A 158 2.46 -7.17 -17.80
N GLU A 159 2.27 -6.21 -16.92
CA GLU A 159 3.32 -5.31 -16.41
C GLU A 159 3.92 -5.79 -15.08
N ALA A 160 3.14 -6.58 -14.32
CA ALA A 160 3.53 -7.07 -13.01
C ALA A 160 3.07 -8.52 -12.80
N VAL A 161 3.91 -9.32 -12.12
CA VAL A 161 3.61 -10.72 -11.82
C VAL A 161 3.78 -11.01 -10.33
N ALA A 162 2.74 -11.58 -9.71
CA ALA A 162 2.80 -12.18 -8.38
C ALA A 162 3.06 -13.69 -8.50
N VAL A 163 4.11 -14.18 -7.87
CA VAL A 163 4.37 -15.62 -7.71
C VAL A 163 3.78 -16.05 -6.36
N CYS A 164 2.86 -17.01 -6.39
CA CYS A 164 2.03 -17.37 -5.25
C CYS A 164 1.89 -18.90 -5.16
N PHE A 165 2.79 -19.56 -4.42
CA PHE A 165 2.75 -21.01 -4.25
C PHE A 165 2.23 -21.43 -2.88
N LEU A 166 1.65 -22.62 -2.82
CA LEU A 166 1.23 -23.21 -1.56
C LEU A 166 2.43 -23.46 -0.65
N PHE A 167 2.25 -23.19 0.65
CA PHE A 167 3.26 -23.39 1.68
C PHE A 167 4.59 -22.62 1.48
N ALA A 168 4.63 -21.65 0.56
CA ALA A 168 5.81 -20.81 0.35
C ALA A 168 6.19 -19.98 1.59
N TYR A 169 5.27 -19.78 2.52
CA TYR A 169 5.55 -19.14 3.82
C TYR A 169 6.41 -20.01 4.75
N ILE A 170 6.48 -21.34 4.51
CA ILE A 170 7.36 -22.26 5.22
C ILE A 170 8.72 -22.36 4.51
N ASN A 171 8.69 -22.50 3.16
CA ASN A 171 9.87 -22.62 2.34
C ASN A 171 9.71 -21.79 1.04
N PRO A 172 10.38 -20.63 0.91
CA PRO A 172 10.21 -19.73 -0.24
C PRO A 172 10.96 -20.20 -1.51
N ALA A 173 11.75 -21.26 -1.45
CA ALA A 173 12.70 -21.64 -2.51
C ALA A 173 12.07 -21.76 -3.92
N HIS A 174 10.86 -22.33 -4.04
CA HIS A 174 10.17 -22.44 -5.32
C HIS A 174 9.71 -21.07 -5.84
N GLU A 175 9.20 -20.19 -4.97
CA GLU A 175 8.81 -18.84 -5.36
C GLU A 175 10.02 -18.01 -5.78
N ASP A 176 11.11 -18.07 -5.03
CA ASP A 176 12.35 -17.34 -5.34
C ASP A 176 12.92 -17.78 -6.68
N ARG A 177 12.94 -19.11 -6.93
CA ARG A 177 13.41 -19.66 -8.19
C ARG A 177 12.51 -19.27 -9.36
N ALA A 178 11.20 -19.35 -9.21
CA ALA A 178 10.25 -18.93 -10.23
C ALA A 178 10.36 -17.42 -10.52
N ALA A 179 10.48 -16.59 -9.49
CA ALA A 179 10.70 -15.16 -9.66
C ALA A 179 11.99 -14.83 -10.40
N ALA A 180 13.09 -15.55 -10.10
CA ALA A 180 14.36 -15.40 -10.84
C ALA A 180 14.20 -15.74 -12.32
N ILE A 181 13.50 -16.83 -12.65
CA ILE A 181 13.22 -17.23 -14.03
C ILE A 181 12.37 -16.17 -14.75
N ILE A 182 11.31 -15.67 -14.12
CA ILE A 182 10.46 -14.64 -14.70
C ILE A 182 11.25 -13.36 -14.99
N ARG A 183 12.12 -12.92 -14.07
CA ARG A 183 13.00 -11.76 -14.28
C ARG A 183 13.98 -11.96 -15.44
N GLN A 184 14.45 -13.18 -15.67
CA GLN A 184 15.30 -13.51 -16.83
C GLN A 184 14.54 -13.45 -18.16
N GLU A 185 13.33 -14.02 -18.23
CA GLU A 185 12.50 -14.05 -19.45
C GLU A 185 11.83 -12.70 -19.73
N TYR A 186 11.56 -11.92 -18.67
CA TYR A 186 10.86 -10.63 -18.76
C TYR A 186 11.49 -9.58 -17.80
N PRO A 187 12.66 -9.01 -18.14
CA PRO A 187 13.42 -8.10 -17.26
C PRO A 187 12.66 -6.84 -16.82
N ASP A 188 11.79 -6.29 -17.66
CA ASP A 188 11.04 -5.06 -17.37
C ASP A 188 9.82 -5.30 -16.49
N CYS A 189 9.48 -6.55 -16.18
CA CYS A 189 8.34 -6.91 -15.38
C CYS A 189 8.59 -6.64 -13.89
N PHE A 190 7.61 -6.04 -13.21
CA PHE A 190 7.61 -6.03 -11.76
C PHE A 190 7.28 -7.43 -11.25
N VAL A 191 8.19 -8.08 -10.51
CA VAL A 191 7.99 -9.43 -10.00
C VAL A 191 8.07 -9.44 -8.48
N THR A 192 7.02 -9.95 -7.85
CA THR A 192 6.92 -10.11 -6.40
C THR A 192 6.55 -11.54 -6.03
N THR A 193 6.93 -11.99 -4.84
CA THR A 193 6.59 -13.33 -4.30
C THR A 193 5.69 -13.19 -3.09
N SER A 194 4.77 -14.14 -2.88
CA SER A 194 3.86 -14.10 -1.74
C SER A 194 4.60 -14.26 -0.41
N SER A 195 5.67 -15.04 -0.40
CA SER A 195 6.54 -15.26 0.76
C SER A 195 7.32 -14.00 1.17
N ALA A 196 7.77 -13.18 0.21
CA ALA A 196 8.47 -11.93 0.51
C ALA A 196 7.53 -10.85 1.04
N VAL A 197 6.29 -10.81 0.54
CA VAL A 197 5.31 -9.77 0.91
C VAL A 197 4.64 -10.10 2.24
N SER A 198 4.18 -11.34 2.43
CA SER A 198 3.46 -11.76 3.63
C SER A 198 3.71 -13.25 3.92
N PRO A 199 4.78 -13.61 4.67
CA PRO A 199 5.15 -15.02 4.95
C PRO A 199 4.24 -15.64 6.00
N GLN A 200 2.92 -15.66 5.74
CA GLN A 200 1.90 -16.17 6.66
C GLN A 200 1.06 -17.24 5.97
N PHE A 201 0.51 -18.17 6.77
CA PHE A 201 -0.47 -19.12 6.26
C PHE A 201 -1.77 -18.40 5.81
N ARG A 202 -2.68 -19.09 5.13
CA ARG A 202 -3.91 -18.59 4.49
C ARG A 202 -3.67 -18.04 3.09
N GLU A 203 -3.90 -18.91 2.13
CA GLU A 203 -3.59 -18.69 0.72
C GLU A 203 -4.37 -17.53 0.11
N PHE A 204 -5.66 -17.40 0.42
CA PHE A 204 -6.48 -16.34 -0.18
C PHE A 204 -5.96 -14.96 0.18
N GLU A 205 -5.77 -14.68 1.47
CA GLU A 205 -5.29 -13.38 1.95
C GLU A 205 -3.85 -13.12 1.50
N ARG A 206 -2.96 -14.12 1.62
CA ARG A 206 -1.56 -13.98 1.19
C ARG A 206 -1.45 -13.71 -0.31
N PHE A 207 -2.15 -14.49 -1.13
CA PHE A 207 -2.11 -14.32 -2.59
C PHE A 207 -2.78 -13.02 -3.02
N THR A 208 -3.86 -12.61 -2.35
CA THR A 208 -4.47 -11.30 -2.59
C THR A 208 -3.52 -10.17 -2.25
N THR A 209 -2.81 -10.26 -1.12
CA THR A 209 -1.81 -9.24 -0.73
C THR A 209 -0.66 -9.18 -1.72
N ALA A 210 -0.13 -10.32 -2.18
CA ALA A 210 0.90 -10.36 -3.21
C ALA A 210 0.40 -9.83 -4.57
N ALA A 211 -0.83 -10.18 -4.95
CA ALA A 211 -1.46 -9.66 -6.16
C ALA A 211 -1.67 -8.14 -6.07
N MET A 212 -2.05 -7.62 -4.90
CA MET A 212 -2.17 -6.18 -4.66
C MET A 212 -0.80 -5.50 -4.73
N ASN A 213 0.23 -6.10 -4.14
CA ASN A 213 1.61 -5.61 -4.24
C ASN A 213 2.07 -5.50 -5.71
N ALA A 214 1.77 -6.51 -6.53
CA ALA A 214 2.05 -6.49 -7.96
C ALA A 214 1.21 -5.41 -8.69
N PHE A 215 -0.08 -5.28 -8.34
CA PHE A 215 -1.00 -4.34 -8.98
C PHE A 215 -0.59 -2.88 -8.79
N ILE A 216 -0.11 -2.50 -7.60
CA ILE A 216 0.33 -1.12 -7.32
C ILE A 216 1.83 -0.92 -7.56
N GLY A 217 2.60 -2.00 -7.68
CA GLY A 217 4.07 -1.99 -7.71
C GLY A 217 4.70 -1.08 -8.74
N PRO A 218 4.40 -1.21 -10.03
CA PRO A 218 4.99 -0.35 -11.06
C PRO A 218 4.76 1.14 -10.82
N LYS A 219 3.54 1.51 -10.42
CA LYS A 219 3.17 2.91 -10.17
C LYS A 219 3.91 3.52 -8.99
N VAL A 220 3.96 2.80 -7.86
CA VAL A 220 4.64 3.28 -6.65
C VAL A 220 6.16 3.32 -6.86
N ARG A 221 6.74 2.30 -7.50
CA ARG A 221 8.17 2.28 -7.83
C ARG A 221 8.58 3.47 -8.71
N THR A 222 7.80 3.77 -9.75
CA THR A 222 8.06 4.92 -10.62
C THR A 222 7.99 6.21 -9.82
N TYR A 223 6.94 6.39 -9.03
CA TYR A 223 6.77 7.58 -8.21
C TYR A 223 7.92 7.80 -7.22
N VAL A 224 8.30 6.77 -6.48
CA VAL A 224 9.38 6.87 -5.48
C VAL A 224 10.71 7.21 -6.14
N ARG A 225 11.04 6.54 -7.26
CA ARG A 225 12.25 6.84 -8.05
C ARG A 225 12.27 8.28 -8.55
N ASP A 226 11.15 8.74 -9.12
CA ASP A 226 11.05 10.08 -9.70
C ASP A 226 11.12 11.15 -8.61
N LEU A 227 10.55 10.88 -7.43
CA LEU A 227 10.66 11.76 -6.26
C LEU A 227 12.09 11.83 -5.72
N GLU A 228 12.80 10.70 -5.60
CA GLU A 228 14.22 10.70 -5.20
C GLU A 228 15.09 11.51 -6.15
N ALA A 229 14.89 11.33 -7.45
CA ALA A 229 15.61 12.11 -8.46
C ALA A 229 15.28 13.61 -8.32
N ALA A 230 14.02 13.98 -8.16
CA ALA A 230 13.59 15.36 -7.99
C ALA A 230 14.16 16.00 -6.70
N ILE A 231 14.22 15.26 -5.60
CA ILE A 231 14.86 15.71 -4.34
C ILE A 231 16.34 16.05 -4.61
N ALA A 232 17.09 15.14 -5.23
CA ALA A 232 18.51 15.32 -5.54
C ALA A 232 18.75 16.49 -6.52
N ASP A 233 17.95 16.59 -7.60
CA ASP A 233 18.04 17.62 -8.63
C ASP A 233 17.77 19.03 -8.07
N ASN A 234 17.01 19.14 -6.98
CA ASN A 234 16.74 20.40 -6.28
C ASN A 234 17.72 20.73 -5.17
N GLY A 235 18.84 20.00 -5.07
CA GLY A 235 19.96 20.30 -4.17
C GLY A 235 19.82 19.78 -2.76
N PHE A 236 18.82 18.92 -2.51
CA PHE A 236 18.72 18.19 -1.24
C PHE A 236 19.65 16.96 -1.26
N ARG A 237 20.29 16.68 -0.12
CA ARG A 237 21.11 15.48 0.08
C ARG A 237 20.44 14.48 1.03
N ALA A 238 19.20 14.73 1.32
CA ALA A 238 18.40 14.00 2.28
C ALA A 238 18.05 12.59 1.80
N ASP A 239 18.05 11.62 2.70
CA ASP A 239 17.50 10.30 2.44
C ASP A 239 15.97 10.36 2.45
N LEU A 240 15.34 9.78 1.41
CA LEU A 240 13.90 9.66 1.35
C LEU A 240 13.44 8.44 2.15
N HIS A 241 12.59 8.69 3.13
CA HIS A 241 11.87 7.68 3.88
C HIS A 241 10.37 7.81 3.64
N VAL A 242 9.71 6.70 3.39
CA VAL A 242 8.26 6.68 3.17
C VAL A 242 7.56 6.10 4.39
N MET A 243 6.49 6.74 4.82
CA MET A 243 5.66 6.26 5.92
C MET A 243 5.01 4.92 5.57
N GLY A 244 5.10 3.97 6.48
CA GLY A 244 4.44 2.68 6.38
C GLY A 244 3.05 2.67 7.01
N SER A 245 2.25 1.70 6.61
CA SER A 245 0.90 1.45 7.13
C SER A 245 0.86 1.17 8.65
N ASN A 246 1.97 0.68 9.19
CA ASN A 246 2.15 0.38 10.62
C ASN A 246 2.68 1.58 11.44
N GLY A 247 2.81 2.75 10.82
CA GLY A 247 3.35 3.94 11.46
C GLY A 247 4.88 3.99 11.53
N GLY A 248 5.58 2.97 11.07
CA GLY A 248 7.03 3.00 10.87
C GLY A 248 7.42 3.73 9.58
N VAL A 249 8.72 3.90 9.36
CA VAL A 249 9.26 4.43 8.10
C VAL A 249 10.05 3.36 7.38
N ALA A 250 9.97 3.35 6.05
CA ALA A 250 10.68 2.44 5.19
C ALA A 250 11.55 3.22 4.20
N THR A 251 12.67 2.63 3.80
CA THR A 251 13.50 3.20 2.73
C THR A 251 12.77 3.12 1.39
N SER A 252 13.12 3.99 0.47
CA SER A 252 12.61 3.98 -0.91
C SER A 252 12.79 2.63 -1.61
N ALA A 253 13.91 1.95 -1.39
CA ALA A 253 14.18 0.60 -1.90
C ALA A 253 13.16 -0.42 -1.38
N MET A 254 12.88 -0.42 -0.07
CA MET A 254 11.89 -1.33 0.52
C MET A 254 10.49 -1.06 -0.01
N VAL A 255 10.09 0.20 -0.15
CA VAL A 255 8.79 0.60 -0.69
C VAL A 255 8.67 0.24 -2.17
N SER A 256 9.75 0.38 -2.94
CA SER A 256 9.80 -0.04 -4.35
C SER A 256 9.58 -1.54 -4.54
N ASP A 257 9.97 -2.37 -3.57
CA ASP A 257 9.76 -3.83 -3.60
C ASP A 257 8.44 -4.26 -2.96
N ARG A 258 8.04 -3.57 -1.88
CA ARG A 258 6.83 -3.91 -1.10
C ARG A 258 5.91 -2.70 -0.94
N PRO A 259 5.38 -2.13 -2.02
CA PRO A 259 4.51 -0.96 -1.96
C PRO A 259 3.23 -1.16 -1.15
N VAL A 260 2.77 -2.38 -0.97
CA VAL A 260 1.61 -2.70 -0.11
C VAL A 260 1.79 -2.24 1.34
N LEU A 261 3.03 -2.05 1.80
CA LEU A 261 3.34 -1.54 3.14
C LEU A 261 3.04 -0.04 3.31
N THR A 262 2.70 0.68 2.23
CA THR A 262 2.38 2.11 2.26
C THR A 262 0.88 2.41 2.16
N LEU A 263 0.04 1.37 2.14
CA LEU A 263 -1.41 1.53 2.15
C LEU A 263 -1.87 2.22 3.43
N LEU A 264 -2.73 3.25 3.32
CA LEU A 264 -3.21 4.05 4.46
C LEU A 264 -2.09 4.73 5.28
N SER A 265 -0.94 5.02 4.69
CA SER A 265 0.20 5.61 5.42
C SER A 265 -0.05 7.03 5.90
N GLY A 266 -0.83 7.86 5.19
CA GLY A 266 -1.24 9.19 5.64
C GLY A 266 -2.07 9.13 6.92
N PRO A 267 -3.21 8.41 6.94
CA PRO A 267 -3.99 8.19 8.17
C PRO A 267 -3.18 7.59 9.32
N ALA A 268 -2.24 6.66 9.04
CA ALA A 268 -1.36 6.10 10.06
C ALA A 268 -0.48 7.17 10.72
N ALA A 269 0.06 8.10 9.93
CA ALA A 269 0.81 9.24 10.44
C ALA A 269 -0.05 10.15 11.32
N GLY A 270 -1.31 10.36 10.96
CA GLY A 270 -2.28 11.11 11.76
C GLY A 270 -2.54 10.50 13.14
N VAL A 271 -2.66 9.17 13.22
CA VAL A 271 -2.82 8.46 14.51
C VAL A 271 -1.57 8.62 15.38
N LEU A 272 -0.36 8.48 14.78
CA LEU A 272 0.90 8.70 15.49
C LEU A 272 1.02 10.13 16.02
N GLY A 273 0.70 11.13 15.20
CA GLY A 273 0.67 12.53 15.62
C GLY A 273 -0.30 12.77 16.78
N GLY A 274 -1.46 12.13 16.73
CA GLY A 274 -2.44 12.14 17.82
C GLY A 274 -1.90 11.53 19.11
N ALA A 275 -1.19 10.39 19.03
CA ALA A 275 -0.56 9.76 20.19
C ALA A 275 0.50 10.67 20.82
N MET A 276 1.36 11.28 20.01
CA MET A 276 2.38 12.25 20.47
C MET A 276 1.74 13.50 21.14
N ALA A 277 0.69 14.03 20.55
CA ALA A 277 -0.04 15.17 21.14
C ALA A 277 -0.69 14.78 22.47
N GLY A 278 -1.21 13.58 22.57
CA GLY A 278 -1.74 13.01 23.79
C GLY A 278 -0.70 12.89 24.90
N GLU A 279 0.48 12.36 24.58
CA GLU A 279 1.57 12.24 25.52
C GLU A 279 1.99 13.62 26.08
N LYS A 280 2.19 14.60 25.20
CA LYS A 280 2.55 15.99 25.60
C LYS A 280 1.45 16.66 26.43
N SER A 281 0.20 16.23 26.31
CA SER A 281 -0.97 16.79 27.01
C SER A 281 -1.39 15.95 28.22
N ASP A 282 -0.62 14.90 28.58
CA ASP A 282 -0.96 13.91 29.62
C ASP A 282 -2.36 13.28 29.40
N ARG A 283 -2.68 12.99 28.14
CA ARG A 283 -3.91 12.33 27.73
C ARG A 283 -3.59 10.97 27.10
N LYS A 284 -3.95 9.89 27.77
CA LYS A 284 -3.65 8.51 27.36
C LYS A 284 -4.76 7.82 26.60
N ARG A 285 -5.97 8.40 26.59
CA ARG A 285 -7.15 7.86 25.90
C ARG A 285 -7.68 8.89 24.94
N LEU A 286 -7.56 8.63 23.66
CA LEU A 286 -7.87 9.59 22.60
C LEU A 286 -8.55 8.87 21.44
N ILE A 287 -9.37 9.62 20.74
CA ILE A 287 -9.82 9.30 19.38
C ILE A 287 -9.18 10.33 18.46
N THR A 288 -8.41 9.87 17.49
CA THR A 288 -7.97 10.72 16.38
C THR A 288 -9.09 10.79 15.35
N TYR A 289 -9.34 11.95 14.81
CA TYR A 289 -10.40 12.18 13.84
C TYR A 289 -9.89 13.13 12.76
N ASP A 290 -9.50 12.56 11.62
CA ASP A 290 -8.99 13.29 10.46
C ASP A 290 -10.07 13.38 9.40
N VAL A 291 -10.55 14.60 9.14
CA VAL A 291 -11.65 14.86 8.18
C VAL A 291 -11.08 15.44 6.90
N GLY A 292 -10.99 14.59 5.87
CA GLY A 292 -10.73 15.02 4.51
C GLY A 292 -11.97 15.54 3.78
N GLY A 293 -11.85 15.79 2.48
CA GLY A 293 -12.97 16.25 1.65
C GLY A 293 -14.06 15.20 1.45
N THR A 294 -13.68 13.94 1.30
CA THR A 294 -14.55 12.81 0.91
C THR A 294 -14.70 11.73 1.96
N SER A 295 -13.79 11.66 2.92
CA SER A 295 -13.74 10.64 3.97
C SER A 295 -13.26 11.22 5.29
N ALA A 296 -13.48 10.49 6.36
CA ALA A 296 -12.87 10.76 7.65
C ALA A 296 -12.24 9.47 8.21
N ASP A 297 -11.02 9.60 8.70
CA ASP A 297 -10.22 8.54 9.26
C ASP A 297 -10.19 8.62 10.79
N ILE A 298 -10.52 7.52 11.43
CA ILE A 298 -10.70 7.44 12.90
C ILE A 298 -9.71 6.42 13.44
N GLY A 299 -8.86 6.85 14.36
CA GLY A 299 -7.93 5.99 15.10
C GLY A 299 -8.22 6.03 16.60
N LEU A 300 -8.05 4.90 17.27
CA LEU A 300 -8.24 4.76 18.71
C LEU A 300 -6.89 4.62 19.41
N ILE A 301 -6.66 5.43 20.43
CA ILE A 301 -5.49 5.37 21.30
C ILE A 301 -5.95 5.07 22.71
N VAL A 302 -5.47 3.96 23.28
CA VAL A 302 -5.78 3.50 24.64
C VAL A 302 -4.47 3.31 25.39
N ASP A 303 -4.38 3.96 26.54
CA ASP A 303 -3.19 3.96 27.41
C ASP A 303 -1.90 4.39 26.68
N GLY A 304 -2.04 5.34 25.73
CA GLY A 304 -0.95 5.86 24.90
C GLY A 304 -0.53 4.96 23.74
N GLN A 305 -1.23 3.84 23.53
CA GLN A 305 -0.95 2.88 22.45
C GLN A 305 -2.10 2.87 21.42
N PHE A 306 -1.76 2.78 20.17
CA PHE A 306 -2.71 2.52 19.09
C PHE A 306 -2.82 1.02 18.83
N ALA A 307 -3.97 0.57 18.35
CA ALA A 307 -4.18 -0.83 18.00
C ALA A 307 -3.58 -1.14 16.62
N GLU A 308 -3.04 -2.34 16.47
CA GLU A 308 -2.69 -2.88 15.16
C GLU A 308 -3.88 -3.66 14.60
N ALA A 309 -4.15 -3.46 13.31
CA ALA A 309 -5.19 -4.20 12.61
C ALA A 309 -4.79 -5.66 12.43
N THR A 310 -5.75 -6.56 12.60
CA THR A 310 -5.50 -7.98 12.36
C THR A 310 -5.64 -8.29 10.86
N ALA A 311 -4.90 -9.29 10.38
CA ALA A 311 -4.99 -9.75 8.99
C ALA A 311 -6.40 -10.24 8.58
N ARG A 312 -7.30 -10.46 9.54
CA ARG A 312 -8.69 -10.82 9.27
C ARG A 312 -9.57 -9.62 8.99
N ASP A 313 -9.24 -8.50 9.61
CA ASP A 313 -10.13 -7.34 9.68
C ASP A 313 -9.68 -6.21 8.76
N THR A 314 -8.50 -6.37 8.12
CA THR A 314 -7.96 -5.38 7.19
C THR A 314 -8.46 -5.64 5.78
N TRP A 315 -9.31 -4.73 5.30
CA TRP A 315 -9.85 -4.75 3.95
C TRP A 315 -9.67 -3.40 3.29
N ILE A 316 -9.09 -3.40 2.09
CA ILE A 316 -8.87 -2.17 1.31
C ILE A 316 -9.51 -2.35 -0.07
N GLY A 317 -10.44 -1.47 -0.42
CA GLY A 317 -11.15 -1.56 -1.70
C GLY A 317 -11.94 -2.86 -1.89
N GLY A 318 -12.30 -3.55 -0.79
CA GLY A 318 -12.98 -4.85 -0.83
C GLY A 318 -12.07 -6.06 -0.98
N TYR A 319 -10.75 -5.90 -0.81
CA TYR A 319 -9.76 -6.97 -0.85
C TYR A 319 -9.10 -7.14 0.52
N PRO A 320 -8.91 -8.39 1.01
CA PRO A 320 -8.18 -8.62 2.25
C PRO A 320 -6.69 -8.32 2.07
N VAL A 321 -6.09 -7.69 3.07
CA VAL A 321 -4.67 -7.32 3.06
C VAL A 321 -3.99 -7.87 4.32
N MET A 322 -2.96 -8.68 4.12
CA MET A 322 -2.10 -9.20 5.19
C MET A 322 -0.80 -8.41 5.28
N ALA A 323 -0.89 -7.14 5.64
CA ALA A 323 0.26 -6.30 5.93
C ALA A 323 0.10 -5.69 7.32
N PRO A 324 1.19 -5.42 8.06
CA PRO A 324 1.10 -4.73 9.35
C PRO A 324 0.53 -3.33 9.14
N MET A 325 -0.57 -3.01 9.82
CA MET A 325 -1.25 -1.72 9.72
C MET A 325 -1.73 -1.25 11.08
N ILE A 326 -1.77 0.06 11.29
CA ILE A 326 -2.53 0.66 12.37
C ILE A 326 -4.03 0.41 12.11
N ASP A 327 -4.78 0.10 13.16
CA ASP A 327 -6.23 -0.06 13.07
C ASP A 327 -6.90 1.30 12.90
N ILE A 328 -7.34 1.58 11.67
CA ILE A 328 -7.96 2.83 11.27
C ILE A 328 -9.31 2.53 10.64
N HIS A 329 -10.34 3.16 11.17
CA HIS A 329 -11.68 3.05 10.62
C HIS A 329 -11.98 4.27 9.74
N THR A 330 -12.11 4.02 8.42
CA THR A 330 -12.45 5.07 7.44
C THR A 330 -13.94 5.08 7.17
N ILE A 331 -14.58 6.23 7.32
CA ILE A 331 -15.97 6.45 6.91
C ILE A 331 -16.02 7.29 5.64
N GLY A 332 -16.87 6.90 4.68
CA GLY A 332 -17.06 7.58 3.39
C GLY A 332 -17.90 8.86 3.51
N ALA A 333 -17.62 9.69 4.53
CA ALA A 333 -18.23 10.97 4.75
C ALA A 333 -17.17 11.97 5.23
N GLY A 334 -16.98 13.05 4.49
CA GLY A 334 -16.01 14.11 4.77
C GLY A 334 -16.64 15.49 4.64
N GLY A 335 -15.82 16.53 4.69
CA GLY A 335 -16.26 17.92 4.68
C GLY A 335 -17.01 18.35 3.42
N GLY A 336 -16.80 17.67 2.28
CA GLY A 336 -17.53 17.91 1.02
C GLY A 336 -18.73 17.00 0.80
N SER A 337 -19.03 16.08 1.71
CA SER A 337 -20.07 15.07 1.51
C SER A 337 -21.48 15.65 1.52
N ILE A 338 -22.30 15.20 0.57
CA ILE A 338 -23.68 15.64 0.42
C ILE A 338 -24.58 14.82 1.34
N ALA A 339 -25.35 15.50 2.17
CA ALA A 339 -26.39 14.91 3.00
C ALA A 339 -27.70 14.78 2.20
N HIS A 340 -28.33 13.62 2.20
CA HIS A 340 -29.57 13.35 1.45
C HIS A 340 -30.42 12.28 2.14
N LEU A 341 -31.67 12.18 1.73
CA LEU A 341 -32.54 11.06 2.08
C LEU A 341 -32.46 10.01 0.96
N ASP A 342 -32.25 8.76 1.32
CA ASP A 342 -32.28 7.66 0.35
C ASP A 342 -33.74 7.30 -0.04
N ALA A 343 -33.92 6.33 -0.95
CA ALA A 343 -35.23 5.89 -1.40
C ALA A 343 -36.12 5.34 -0.26
N GLY A 344 -35.53 4.89 0.84
CA GLY A 344 -36.21 4.43 2.05
C GLY A 344 -36.45 5.52 3.07
N GLN A 345 -36.20 6.80 2.73
CA GLN A 345 -36.30 7.98 3.63
C GLN A 345 -35.29 7.95 4.82
N ALA A 346 -34.23 7.15 4.70
CA ALA A 346 -33.15 7.15 5.69
C ALA A 346 -32.17 8.27 5.39
N PHE A 347 -31.74 8.99 6.43
CA PHE A 347 -30.73 10.04 6.32
C PHE A 347 -29.36 9.44 6.01
N ARG A 348 -28.72 9.94 4.97
CA ARG A 348 -27.41 9.52 4.49
C ARG A 348 -26.50 10.73 4.34
N VAL A 349 -25.19 10.52 4.64
CA VAL A 349 -24.13 11.51 4.38
C VAL A 349 -23.04 10.77 3.58
N GLY A 350 -22.72 11.30 2.39
CA GLY A 350 -21.85 10.58 1.46
C GLY A 350 -22.55 9.35 0.83
N PRO A 351 -21.85 8.62 -0.04
CA PRO A 351 -20.50 8.85 -0.55
C PRO A 351 -20.39 9.99 -1.58
N GLN A 352 -21.51 10.64 -1.96
CA GLN A 352 -21.48 11.79 -2.87
C GLN A 352 -20.84 13.02 -2.18
N SER A 353 -19.92 13.65 -2.90
CA SER A 353 -19.21 14.84 -2.43
C SER A 353 -18.97 15.84 -3.57
#